data_412042d7cb1b32d12332eee99e0d5f89
#
_entry.id   412042d7cb1b32d12332eee99e0d5f89
#
_cell.length_a   1.000
_cell.length_b   1.000
_cell.length_c   1.000
_cell.angle_alpha   90.00
_cell.angle_beta   90.00
_cell.angle_gamma   90.00
#
_symmetry.space_group_name_H-M   'P 1'
#
loop_
_entity.id
_entity.type
_entity.pdbx_description
1 polymer ?
#
loop_
_entity_poly.entity_id
_entity_poly.type
_entity_poly.pdbx_seq_one_letter_code
_entity_poly.pdbx_strand_id
1 'polypeptide(L)'
;MPIIRKNDVVTERPVIIVLYGTPGTGKTSLATTANSPLLIDTDRGFDRAVQRPDIVVTASRWEDIYNAEVIGSYVVEDGKQVWKPGLISECKTIVVDTAKAMLDDYLNAFAIQQDHKLGTNSLKRYGVMGELFKQFVGILRSNNSDIIFICHDKETQEGDNIKHSPDCTGQSKDLLIRIADQVGYICKENGNRVIKFEPQDNRVGKNVADLQDTWIPAYGTEEFDTCMADIIKKVKKAIVNKSDAQAK
;
A
#
# COMPACT_ATOMS: atom_id res chain seq x y z
N MET A 1 1.87 -7.54 25.14
CA MET A 1 2.84 -7.14 24.12
C MET A 1 3.96 -8.16 24.14
N PRO A 2 4.27 -8.86 23.06
CA PRO A 2 5.37 -9.82 23.06
C PRO A 2 6.70 -9.07 23.24
N ILE A 3 7.53 -9.57 24.13
CA ILE A 3 8.89 -9.06 24.33
C ILE A 3 9.81 -9.96 23.50
N ILE A 4 10.54 -9.38 22.55
CA ILE A 4 11.53 -10.09 21.72
C ILE A 4 12.89 -9.85 22.33
N ARG A 5 13.61 -10.93 22.67
CA ARG A 5 14.99 -10.88 23.16
C ARG A 5 15.97 -11.14 22.01
N LYS A 6 17.23 -10.76 22.18
CA LYS A 6 18.27 -10.88 21.13
C LYS A 6 18.32 -12.25 20.46
N ASN A 7 18.14 -13.32 21.21
CA ASN A 7 18.27 -14.71 20.72
C ASN A 7 16.92 -15.34 20.33
N ASP A 8 15.82 -14.58 20.37
CA ASP A 8 14.53 -15.11 19.95
C ASP A 8 14.49 -15.23 18.42
N VAL A 9 13.92 -16.34 17.94
CA VAL A 9 13.72 -16.54 16.50
C VAL A 9 12.67 -15.53 16.01
N VAL A 10 13.04 -14.74 15.01
CA VAL A 10 12.10 -13.82 14.36
C VAL A 10 11.38 -14.56 13.25
N THR A 11 10.06 -14.66 13.37
CA THR A 11 9.20 -15.23 12.34
C THR A 11 8.88 -14.23 11.25
N GLU A 12 8.51 -14.71 10.08
CA GLU A 12 8.00 -13.86 9.00
C GLU A 12 6.80 -13.02 9.50
N ARG A 13 6.77 -11.77 9.10
CA ARG A 13 5.68 -10.84 9.34
C ARG A 13 5.13 -10.29 8.04
N PRO A 14 3.91 -9.75 8.03
CA PRO A 14 3.41 -8.98 6.91
C PRO A 14 4.35 -7.83 6.54
N VAL A 15 4.46 -7.55 5.25
CA VAL A 15 5.28 -6.47 4.71
C VAL A 15 4.43 -5.39 4.06
N ILE A 16 4.96 -4.18 4.02
CA ILE A 16 4.32 -3.03 3.40
C ILE A 16 5.18 -2.58 2.22
N ILE A 17 4.58 -2.53 1.04
CA ILE A 17 5.23 -2.09 -0.19
C ILE A 17 4.49 -0.88 -0.73
N VAL A 18 5.20 0.17 -1.09
CA VAL A 18 4.68 1.30 -1.85
C VAL A 18 5.20 1.20 -3.28
N LEU A 19 4.29 1.15 -4.25
CA LEU A 19 4.62 1.18 -5.67
C LEU A 19 4.17 2.50 -6.28
N TYR A 20 5.06 3.19 -6.98
CA TYR A 20 4.69 4.41 -7.66
C TYR A 20 5.33 4.49 -9.06
N GLY A 21 4.77 5.32 -9.91
CA GLY A 21 5.22 5.50 -11.29
C GLY A 21 4.14 6.17 -12.14
N THR A 22 4.50 6.51 -13.37
CA THR A 22 3.58 7.16 -14.30
C THR A 22 2.34 6.30 -14.61
N PRO A 23 1.19 6.89 -14.98
CA PRO A 23 0.04 6.14 -15.44
C PRO A 23 0.40 5.17 -16.59
N GLY A 24 -0.24 4.00 -16.63
CA GLY A 24 -0.01 3.01 -17.69
C GLY A 24 1.26 2.16 -17.55
N THR A 25 2.02 2.26 -16.45
CA THR A 25 3.19 1.39 -16.19
C THR A 25 2.81 0.01 -15.66
N GLY A 26 1.51 -0.26 -15.41
CA GLY A 26 1.03 -1.57 -14.98
C GLY A 26 1.13 -1.84 -13.48
N LYS A 27 1.10 -0.80 -12.64
CA LYS A 27 1.16 -0.91 -11.17
C LYS A 27 0.07 -1.82 -10.61
N THR A 28 -1.19 -1.56 -10.98
CA THR A 28 -2.35 -2.37 -10.57
C THR A 28 -2.20 -3.82 -11.03
N SER A 29 -1.90 -4.03 -12.33
CA SER A 29 -1.71 -5.37 -12.88
C SER A 29 -0.59 -6.15 -12.17
N LEU A 30 0.48 -5.48 -11.78
CA LEU A 30 1.56 -6.10 -11.00
C LEU A 30 1.10 -6.42 -9.57
N ALA A 31 0.47 -5.47 -8.88
CA ALA A 31 0.04 -5.66 -7.50
C ALA A 31 -0.97 -6.82 -7.35
N THR A 32 -1.82 -7.02 -8.37
CA THR A 32 -2.81 -8.12 -8.38
C THR A 32 -2.20 -9.50 -8.62
N THR A 33 -0.90 -9.61 -8.91
CA THR A 33 -0.17 -10.90 -8.95
C THR A 33 0.34 -11.34 -7.56
N ALA A 34 -0.02 -10.62 -6.50
CA ALA A 34 0.24 -11.05 -5.13
C ALA A 34 -0.65 -12.25 -4.73
N ASN A 35 -0.32 -12.89 -3.60
CA ASN A 35 -1.12 -14.01 -3.10
C ASN A 35 -2.47 -13.53 -2.56
N SER A 36 -3.57 -14.11 -3.02
CA SER A 36 -4.95 -13.85 -2.58
C SER A 36 -5.21 -12.34 -2.37
N PRO A 37 -5.15 -11.53 -3.45
CA PRO A 37 -5.22 -10.08 -3.35
C PRO A 37 -6.67 -9.60 -3.19
N LEU A 38 -6.90 -8.71 -2.21
CA LEU A 38 -8.06 -7.85 -2.12
C LEU A 38 -7.65 -6.47 -2.63
N LEU A 39 -8.35 -5.97 -3.65
CA LEU A 39 -8.13 -4.64 -4.20
C LEU A 39 -9.17 -3.66 -3.67
N ILE A 40 -8.73 -2.61 -2.99
CA ILE A 40 -9.55 -1.43 -2.68
C ILE A 40 -9.33 -0.45 -3.84
N ASP A 41 -10.28 -0.45 -4.76
CA ASP A 41 -10.22 0.34 -6.00
C ASP A 41 -10.83 1.73 -5.80
N THR A 42 -10.00 2.68 -5.47
CA THR A 42 -10.39 4.09 -5.31
C THR A 42 -10.22 4.90 -6.59
N ASP A 43 -9.47 4.38 -7.57
CA ASP A 43 -9.22 5.02 -8.88
C ASP A 43 -10.21 4.55 -9.96
N ARG A 44 -11.15 3.66 -9.60
CA ARG A 44 -12.17 3.08 -10.49
C ARG A 44 -11.57 2.47 -11.75
N GLY A 45 -10.50 1.70 -11.56
CA GLY A 45 -9.69 1.20 -12.65
C GLY A 45 -9.38 -0.29 -12.61
N PHE A 46 -10.06 -1.06 -11.75
CA PHE A 46 -9.78 -2.49 -11.58
C PHE A 46 -9.96 -3.30 -12.88
N ASP A 47 -10.88 -2.90 -13.75
CA ASP A 47 -11.18 -3.53 -15.03
C ASP A 47 -10.06 -3.36 -16.08
N ARG A 48 -9.12 -2.43 -15.83
CA ARG A 48 -7.92 -2.20 -16.66
C ARG A 48 -6.74 -3.10 -16.26
N ALA A 49 -6.82 -3.79 -15.13
CA ALA A 49 -5.81 -4.75 -14.71
C ALA A 49 -5.82 -5.99 -15.60
N VAL A 50 -4.64 -6.55 -15.89
CA VAL A 50 -4.50 -7.74 -16.73
C VAL A 50 -5.13 -8.96 -16.07
N GLN A 51 -5.03 -9.04 -14.74
CA GLN A 51 -5.66 -10.09 -13.94
C GLN A 51 -6.64 -9.48 -12.95
N ARG A 52 -7.79 -10.12 -12.80
CA ARG A 52 -8.78 -9.73 -11.80
C ARG A 52 -8.32 -10.25 -10.43
N PRO A 53 -8.25 -9.40 -9.39
CA PRO A 53 -7.98 -9.86 -8.03
C PRO A 53 -9.12 -10.73 -7.48
N ASP A 54 -8.85 -11.51 -6.43
CA ASP A 54 -9.82 -12.41 -5.81
C ASP A 54 -11.05 -11.64 -5.30
N ILE A 55 -10.82 -10.48 -4.67
CA ILE A 55 -11.85 -9.59 -4.16
C ILE A 55 -11.56 -8.17 -4.61
N VAL A 56 -12.60 -7.47 -5.09
CA VAL A 56 -12.55 -6.03 -5.42
C VAL A 56 -13.58 -5.30 -4.59
N VAL A 57 -13.11 -4.35 -3.80
CA VAL A 57 -13.95 -3.36 -3.12
C VAL A 57 -13.99 -2.11 -3.99
N THR A 58 -15.08 -1.97 -4.77
CA THR A 58 -15.31 -0.74 -5.54
C THR A 58 -15.95 0.28 -4.62
N ALA A 59 -15.38 1.49 -4.57
CA ALA A 59 -15.87 2.54 -3.70
C ALA A 59 -16.43 3.72 -4.49
N SER A 60 -17.46 4.33 -3.93
CA SER A 60 -18.02 5.62 -4.37
C SER A 60 -17.88 6.68 -3.29
N ARG A 61 -17.69 6.28 -2.05
CA ARG A 61 -17.52 7.12 -0.86
C ARG A 61 -16.69 6.38 0.19
N TRP A 62 -16.24 7.11 1.22
CA TRP A 62 -15.40 6.54 2.28
C TRP A 62 -16.06 5.38 3.02
N GLU A 63 -17.35 5.46 3.27
CA GLU A 63 -18.12 4.46 3.99
C GLU A 63 -18.22 3.11 3.24
N ASP A 64 -18.01 3.11 1.93
CA ASP A 64 -17.96 1.86 1.14
C ASP A 64 -16.68 1.07 1.44
N ILE A 65 -15.61 1.76 1.90
CA ILE A 65 -14.33 1.16 2.30
C ILE A 65 -14.31 0.90 3.80
N TYR A 66 -14.74 1.89 4.59
CA TYR A 66 -14.66 1.87 6.04
C TYR A 66 -15.99 1.46 6.65
N ASN A 67 -16.29 0.17 6.59
CA ASN A 67 -17.52 -0.42 7.12
C ASN A 67 -17.28 -1.81 7.72
N ALA A 68 -18.32 -2.37 8.33
CA ALA A 68 -18.25 -3.67 9.01
C ALA A 68 -17.95 -4.85 8.06
N GLU A 69 -18.42 -4.79 6.82
CA GLU A 69 -18.20 -5.84 5.83
C GLU A 69 -16.74 -5.88 5.37
N VAL A 70 -16.16 -4.73 5.08
CA VAL A 70 -14.77 -4.64 4.58
C VAL A 70 -13.76 -4.76 5.71
N ILE A 71 -13.92 -3.93 6.75
CA ILE A 71 -12.94 -3.80 7.85
C ILE A 71 -13.23 -4.78 8.99
N GLY A 72 -14.50 -5.01 9.28
CA GLY A 72 -14.97 -5.71 10.48
C GLY A 72 -15.56 -4.76 11.50
N SER A 73 -16.20 -5.32 12.52
CA SER A 73 -16.81 -4.54 13.60
C SER A 73 -16.90 -5.32 14.91
N TYR A 74 -17.08 -4.59 16.00
CA TYR A 74 -17.48 -5.20 17.27
C TYR A 74 -19.00 -5.41 17.28
N VAL A 75 -19.43 -6.63 17.60
CA VAL A 75 -20.82 -6.99 17.84
C VAL A 75 -21.00 -7.44 19.30
N VAL A 76 -22.21 -7.34 19.83
CA VAL A 76 -22.52 -7.84 21.18
C VAL A 76 -23.12 -9.23 21.06
N GLU A 77 -22.41 -10.25 21.56
CA GLU A 77 -22.88 -11.64 21.68
C GLU A 77 -22.85 -12.05 23.16
N ASP A 78 -23.96 -12.53 23.66
CA ASP A 78 -24.11 -12.94 25.07
C ASP A 78 -23.63 -11.87 26.07
N GLY A 79 -23.89 -10.60 25.77
CA GLY A 79 -23.52 -9.46 26.64
C GLY A 79 -22.02 -9.10 26.57
N LYS A 80 -21.23 -9.73 25.70
CA LYS A 80 -19.79 -9.45 25.49
C LYS A 80 -19.56 -8.84 24.13
N GLN A 81 -18.61 -7.92 24.05
CA GLN A 81 -18.13 -7.42 22.76
C GLN A 81 -17.22 -8.45 22.11
N VAL A 82 -17.60 -8.89 20.91
CA VAL A 82 -16.85 -9.83 20.10
C VAL A 82 -16.47 -9.15 18.79
N TRP A 83 -15.19 -9.21 18.40
CA TRP A 83 -14.74 -8.72 17.09
C TRP A 83 -15.17 -9.68 15.99
N LYS A 84 -15.90 -9.17 15.01
CA LYS A 84 -16.20 -9.88 13.75
C LYS A 84 -15.29 -9.32 12.65
N PRO A 85 -14.39 -10.15 12.10
CA PRO A 85 -13.51 -9.71 11.03
C PRO A 85 -14.29 -9.44 9.74
N GLY A 86 -13.81 -8.49 8.95
CA GLY A 86 -14.32 -8.20 7.61
C GLY A 86 -13.48 -8.86 6.51
N LEU A 87 -13.79 -8.54 5.26
CA LEU A 87 -13.14 -9.09 4.05
C LEU A 87 -11.62 -8.98 4.05
N ILE A 88 -11.06 -7.90 4.65
CA ILE A 88 -9.60 -7.73 4.73
C ILE A 88 -8.90 -8.88 5.46
N SER A 89 -9.59 -9.61 6.32
CA SER A 89 -9.02 -10.74 7.08
C SER A 89 -9.02 -12.06 6.31
N GLU A 90 -9.75 -12.14 5.20
CA GLU A 90 -9.84 -13.33 4.35
C GLU A 90 -8.70 -13.39 3.32
N CYS A 91 -7.98 -12.28 3.12
CA CYS A 91 -7.00 -12.12 2.08
C CYS A 91 -5.58 -12.10 2.63
N LYS A 92 -4.62 -12.59 1.82
CA LYS A 92 -3.20 -12.56 2.17
C LYS A 92 -2.54 -11.24 1.83
N THR A 93 -3.09 -10.50 0.87
CA THR A 93 -2.58 -9.21 0.44
C THR A 93 -3.71 -8.20 0.25
N ILE A 94 -3.53 -6.99 0.78
CA ILE A 94 -4.44 -5.87 0.61
C ILE A 94 -3.76 -4.85 -0.30
N VAL A 95 -4.41 -4.50 -1.41
CA VAL A 95 -3.93 -3.50 -2.38
C VAL A 95 -4.81 -2.27 -2.30
N VAL A 96 -4.23 -1.09 -2.11
CA VAL A 96 -4.93 0.20 -2.13
C VAL A 96 -4.55 0.95 -3.40
N ASP A 97 -5.48 1.14 -4.32
CA ASP A 97 -5.25 1.77 -5.64
C ASP A 97 -6.24 2.89 -5.93
N THR A 98 -5.87 4.15 -5.74
CA THR A 98 -4.59 4.71 -5.29
C THR A 98 -4.72 5.39 -3.92
N ALA A 99 -3.62 5.50 -3.19
CA ALA A 99 -3.62 6.22 -1.92
C ALA A 99 -4.00 7.71 -2.07
N LYS A 100 -3.67 8.33 -3.21
CA LYS A 100 -4.03 9.72 -3.51
C LYS A 100 -5.53 9.89 -3.73
N ALA A 101 -6.16 9.06 -4.56
CA ALA A 101 -7.59 9.12 -4.79
C ALA A 101 -8.37 8.90 -3.49
N MET A 102 -7.93 7.94 -2.65
CA MET A 102 -8.52 7.75 -1.32
C MET A 102 -8.50 9.02 -0.47
N LEU A 103 -7.37 9.75 -0.46
CA LEU A 103 -7.24 10.98 0.31
C LEU A 103 -8.07 12.13 -0.29
N ASP A 104 -7.86 12.42 -1.58
CA ASP A 104 -8.35 13.64 -2.20
C ASP A 104 -9.83 13.59 -2.54
N ASP A 105 -10.35 12.41 -2.87
CA ASP A 105 -11.76 12.25 -3.24
C ASP A 105 -12.58 11.76 -2.04
N TYR A 106 -12.23 10.63 -1.44
CA TYR A 106 -13.07 9.96 -0.44
C TYR A 106 -12.95 10.59 0.95
N LEU A 107 -11.75 10.70 1.50
CA LEU A 107 -11.53 11.28 2.82
C LEU A 107 -11.79 12.78 2.85
N ASN A 108 -11.49 13.48 1.76
CA ASN A 108 -11.81 14.89 1.61
C ASN A 108 -13.33 15.12 1.66
N ALA A 109 -14.12 14.38 0.88
CA ALA A 109 -15.57 14.48 0.88
C ALA A 109 -16.15 14.11 2.24
N PHE A 110 -15.68 13.03 2.85
CA PHE A 110 -16.12 12.58 4.18
C PHE A 110 -15.82 13.62 5.25
N ALA A 111 -14.62 14.21 5.28
CA ALA A 111 -14.28 15.25 6.24
C ALA A 111 -15.21 16.47 6.16
N ILE A 112 -15.53 16.92 4.94
CA ILE A 112 -16.47 18.03 4.73
C ILE A 112 -17.89 17.65 5.16
N GLN A 113 -18.30 16.42 4.92
CA GLN A 113 -19.61 15.91 5.35
C GLN A 113 -19.75 15.89 6.88
N GLN A 114 -18.68 15.52 7.58
CA GLN A 114 -18.67 15.49 9.06
C GLN A 114 -18.65 16.91 9.67
N ASP A 115 -17.99 17.86 9.05
CA ASP A 115 -17.98 19.28 9.47
C ASP A 115 -17.87 20.19 8.22
N HIS A 116 -18.99 20.79 7.85
CA HIS A 116 -19.07 21.70 6.68
C HIS A 116 -18.11 22.89 6.76
N LYS A 117 -17.66 23.31 7.95
CA LYS A 117 -16.65 24.36 8.12
C LYS A 117 -15.31 23.98 7.56
N LEU A 118 -15.02 22.68 7.42
CA LEU A 118 -13.81 22.19 6.78
C LEU A 118 -13.77 22.48 5.27
N GLY A 119 -14.91 22.73 4.63
CA GLY A 119 -14.98 23.13 3.23
C GLY A 119 -14.21 24.41 2.93
N THR A 120 -14.23 25.36 3.87
CA THR A 120 -13.54 26.66 3.75
C THR A 120 -12.19 26.73 4.47
N ASN A 121 -11.85 25.74 5.31
CA ASN A 121 -10.58 25.66 6.05
C ASN A 121 -9.74 24.47 5.57
N SER A 122 -8.99 24.67 4.50
CA SER A 122 -8.18 23.63 3.87
C SER A 122 -7.11 23.04 4.81
N LEU A 123 -6.45 23.88 5.61
CA LEU A 123 -5.39 23.41 6.51
C LEU A 123 -5.94 22.43 7.57
N LYS A 124 -7.04 22.80 8.22
CA LYS A 124 -7.69 21.92 9.20
C LYS A 124 -8.23 20.66 8.53
N ARG A 125 -8.79 20.78 7.34
CA ARG A 125 -9.29 19.63 6.55
C ARG A 125 -8.19 18.64 6.25
N TYR A 126 -7.03 19.08 5.75
CA TYR A 126 -5.89 18.17 5.50
C TYR A 126 -5.40 17.49 6.78
N GLY A 127 -5.45 18.16 7.93
CA GLY A 127 -5.15 17.54 9.22
C GLY A 127 -6.12 16.39 9.55
N VAL A 128 -7.43 16.62 9.38
CA VAL A 128 -8.47 15.59 9.61
C VAL A 128 -8.31 14.41 8.65
N MET A 129 -8.12 14.69 7.36
CA MET A 129 -7.89 13.65 6.34
C MET A 129 -6.66 12.80 6.68
N GLY A 130 -5.56 13.43 7.09
CA GLY A 130 -4.35 12.74 7.48
C GLY A 130 -4.53 11.82 8.69
N GLU A 131 -5.29 12.25 9.69
CA GLU A 131 -5.59 11.40 10.86
C GLU A 131 -6.52 10.22 10.51
N LEU A 132 -7.54 10.43 9.69
CA LEU A 132 -8.41 9.36 9.21
C LEU A 132 -7.62 8.32 8.39
N PHE A 133 -6.75 8.79 7.50
CA PHE A 133 -5.88 7.91 6.72
C PHE A 133 -4.92 7.12 7.61
N LYS A 134 -4.33 7.76 8.60
CA LYS A 134 -3.44 7.11 9.58
C LYS A 134 -4.17 6.04 10.41
N GLN A 135 -5.42 6.30 10.82
CA GLN A 135 -6.26 5.31 11.50
C GLN A 135 -6.54 4.12 10.60
N PHE A 136 -6.92 4.35 9.34
CA PHE A 136 -7.15 3.30 8.36
C PHE A 136 -5.89 2.45 8.13
N VAL A 137 -4.74 3.08 7.90
CA VAL A 137 -3.46 2.38 7.78
C VAL A 137 -3.15 1.58 9.05
N GLY A 138 -3.48 2.10 10.23
CA GLY A 138 -3.35 1.39 11.51
C GLY A 138 -4.16 0.09 11.54
N ILE A 139 -5.40 0.12 11.05
CA ILE A 139 -6.27 -1.05 10.94
C ILE A 139 -5.68 -2.07 9.97
N LEU A 140 -5.29 -1.65 8.76
CA LEU A 140 -4.66 -2.55 7.80
C LEU A 140 -3.43 -3.24 8.39
N ARG A 141 -2.60 -2.51 9.14
CA ARG A 141 -1.39 -3.05 9.80
C ARG A 141 -1.69 -3.99 10.97
N SER A 142 -2.86 -3.88 11.60
CA SER A 142 -3.29 -4.81 12.65
C SER A 142 -3.79 -6.14 12.08
N ASN A 143 -4.11 -6.17 10.78
CA ASN A 143 -4.44 -7.37 10.05
C ASN A 143 -3.16 -8.16 9.71
N ASN A 144 -3.24 -9.46 9.57
CA ASN A 144 -2.09 -10.32 9.27
C ASN A 144 -1.89 -10.50 7.75
N SER A 145 -2.07 -9.43 6.98
CA SER A 145 -1.94 -9.42 5.51
C SER A 145 -0.83 -8.49 5.06
N ASP A 146 -0.18 -8.83 3.96
CA ASP A 146 0.74 -7.92 3.27
C ASP A 146 -0.04 -6.71 2.73
N ILE A 147 0.58 -5.55 2.63
CA ILE A 147 -0.09 -4.34 2.18
C ILE A 147 0.69 -3.73 1.02
N ILE A 148 -0.02 -3.41 -0.06
CA ILE A 148 0.54 -2.68 -1.20
C ILE A 148 -0.23 -1.37 -1.38
N PHE A 149 0.47 -0.24 -1.27
CA PHE A 149 -0.08 1.05 -1.64
C PHE A 149 0.41 1.42 -3.04
N ILE A 150 -0.53 1.73 -3.93
CA ILE A 150 -0.23 2.26 -5.25
C ILE A 150 -0.36 3.77 -5.25
N CYS A 151 0.62 4.46 -5.81
CA CYS A 151 0.63 5.89 -6.02
C CYS A 151 0.95 6.22 -7.48
N HIS A 152 0.49 7.38 -7.96
CA HIS A 152 1.02 7.98 -9.17
C HIS A 152 2.42 8.54 -8.90
N ASP A 153 3.15 8.85 -9.96
CA ASP A 153 4.40 9.58 -9.88
C ASP A 153 4.13 11.07 -9.75
N LYS A 154 4.84 11.72 -8.84
CA LYS A 154 4.91 13.15 -8.72
C LYS A 154 6.30 13.63 -9.06
N GLU A 155 6.41 14.38 -10.12
CA GLU A 155 7.63 15.09 -10.50
C GLU A 155 7.73 16.43 -9.76
N THR A 156 8.88 16.68 -9.18
CA THR A 156 9.20 17.95 -8.53
C THR A 156 10.54 18.43 -9.08
N GLN A 157 10.59 19.68 -9.56
CA GLN A 157 11.82 20.26 -10.04
C GLN A 157 12.64 20.79 -8.85
N GLU A 158 13.86 20.28 -8.69
CA GLU A 158 14.84 20.74 -7.70
C GLU A 158 16.09 21.26 -8.46
N GLY A 159 16.12 22.57 -8.76
CA GLY A 159 17.14 23.16 -9.65
C GLY A 159 16.99 22.63 -11.08
N ASP A 160 18.07 22.06 -11.64
CA ASP A 160 18.08 21.45 -12.96
C ASP A 160 17.64 19.97 -12.96
N ASN A 161 17.37 19.40 -11.80
CA ASN A 161 17.03 17.99 -11.65
C ASN A 161 15.51 17.81 -11.46
N ILE A 162 14.97 16.74 -12.06
CA ILE A 162 13.61 16.27 -11.82
C ILE A 162 13.70 15.14 -10.79
N LYS A 163 12.93 15.29 -9.71
CA LYS A 163 12.82 14.28 -8.66
C LYS A 163 11.45 13.61 -8.68
N HIS A 164 11.46 12.29 -8.76
CA HIS A 164 10.29 11.43 -8.74
C HIS A 164 9.94 11.00 -7.32
N SER A 165 8.67 11.06 -6.95
CA SER A 165 8.19 10.63 -5.63
C SER A 165 6.77 10.09 -5.69
N PRO A 166 6.32 9.27 -4.71
CA PRO A 166 4.93 8.89 -4.62
C PRO A 166 4.03 10.12 -4.50
N ASP A 167 3.04 10.24 -5.39
CA ASP A 167 2.02 11.29 -5.29
C ASP A 167 1.01 10.92 -4.22
N CYS A 168 1.13 11.58 -3.08
CA CYS A 168 0.23 11.42 -1.95
C CYS A 168 0.14 12.73 -1.19
N THR A 169 -1.06 13.08 -0.72
CA THR A 169 -1.35 14.41 -0.18
C THR A 169 -0.79 14.59 1.23
N GLY A 170 -0.13 15.72 1.44
CA GLY A 170 0.33 16.16 2.76
C GLY A 170 1.29 15.20 3.47
N GLN A 171 1.13 15.06 4.78
CA GLN A 171 1.96 14.19 5.62
C GLN A 171 1.73 12.67 5.37
N SER A 172 0.69 12.31 4.61
CA SER A 172 0.39 10.92 4.29
C SER A 172 1.47 10.27 3.42
N LYS A 173 2.15 11.05 2.56
CA LYS A 173 3.32 10.58 1.82
C LYS A 173 4.44 10.13 2.75
N ASP A 174 4.80 10.97 3.71
CA ASP A 174 5.88 10.67 4.65
C ASP A 174 5.51 9.48 5.57
N LEU A 175 4.23 9.37 5.94
CA LEU A 175 3.72 8.21 6.65
C LEU A 175 3.94 6.93 5.84
N LEU A 176 3.53 6.88 4.57
CA LEU A 176 3.67 5.70 3.72
C LEU A 176 5.14 5.30 3.53
N ILE A 177 6.02 6.26 3.22
CA ILE A 177 7.46 5.99 3.06
C ILE A 177 8.06 5.46 4.36
N ARG A 178 7.68 6.03 5.50
CA ARG A 178 8.20 5.64 6.81
C ARG A 178 7.82 4.21 7.17
N ILE A 179 6.56 3.83 6.98
CA ILE A 179 6.04 2.51 7.37
C ILE A 179 6.37 1.40 6.37
N ALA A 180 6.63 1.74 5.11
CA ALA A 180 6.93 0.77 4.07
C ALA A 180 8.24 0.02 4.36
N ASP A 181 8.30 -1.27 4.03
CA ASP A 181 9.53 -2.06 3.96
C ASP A 181 10.24 -1.81 2.62
N GLN A 182 9.48 -1.60 1.56
CA GLN A 182 9.98 -1.28 0.22
C GLN A 182 9.21 -0.11 -0.39
N VAL A 183 9.92 0.80 -1.07
CA VAL A 183 9.32 1.84 -1.91
C VAL A 183 9.92 1.69 -3.30
N GLY A 184 9.12 1.27 -4.27
CA GLY A 184 9.55 0.94 -5.62
C GLY A 184 8.99 1.91 -6.66
N TYR A 185 9.88 2.47 -7.47
CA TYR A 185 9.55 3.26 -8.65
C TYR A 185 9.44 2.36 -9.87
N ILE A 186 8.28 2.33 -10.51
CA ILE A 186 8.05 1.57 -11.72
C ILE A 186 8.20 2.47 -12.94
N CYS A 187 9.15 2.14 -13.81
CA CYS A 187 9.39 2.85 -15.05
C CYS A 187 9.60 1.89 -16.22
N LYS A 188 9.77 2.43 -17.42
CA LYS A 188 10.16 1.69 -18.61
C LYS A 188 11.59 2.02 -18.97
N GLU A 189 12.41 1.00 -19.18
CA GLU A 189 13.77 1.10 -19.71
C GLU A 189 13.93 0.17 -20.89
N ASN A 190 14.39 0.70 -22.02
CA ASN A 190 14.56 -0.06 -23.28
C ASN A 190 13.29 -0.87 -23.66
N GLY A 191 12.12 -0.29 -23.44
CA GLY A 191 10.83 -0.92 -23.73
C GLY A 191 10.31 -1.90 -22.66
N ASN A 192 11.14 -2.30 -21.71
CA ASN A 192 10.80 -3.21 -20.65
C ASN A 192 10.41 -2.46 -19.36
N ARG A 193 9.56 -3.05 -18.54
CA ARG A 193 9.18 -2.49 -17.24
C ARG A 193 10.16 -2.96 -16.16
N VAL A 194 10.54 -2.04 -15.28
CA VAL A 194 11.44 -2.32 -14.17
C VAL A 194 10.95 -1.63 -12.89
N ILE A 195 11.13 -2.28 -11.75
CA ILE A 195 10.96 -1.69 -10.43
C ILE A 195 12.33 -1.36 -9.86
N LYS A 196 12.49 -0.13 -9.41
CA LYS A 196 13.70 0.37 -8.76
C LYS A 196 13.40 0.69 -7.31
N PHE A 197 14.00 -0.06 -6.39
CA PHE A 197 13.81 0.12 -4.95
C PHE A 197 14.88 1.01 -4.33
N GLU A 198 16.08 1.04 -4.91
CA GLU A 198 17.18 1.82 -4.37
C GLU A 198 16.92 3.32 -4.51
N PRO A 199 17.01 4.11 -3.41
CA PRO A 199 16.88 5.55 -3.47
C PRO A 199 18.02 6.16 -4.29
N GLN A 200 17.72 7.20 -5.05
CA GLN A 200 18.69 7.99 -5.79
C GLN A 200 18.33 9.48 -5.68
N ASP A 201 19.25 10.36 -6.06
CA ASP A 201 19.02 11.81 -5.99
C ASP A 201 17.76 12.23 -6.76
N ASN A 202 17.46 11.56 -7.87
CA ASN A 202 16.32 11.85 -8.74
C ASN A 202 15.06 11.03 -8.41
N ARG A 203 15.07 10.17 -7.39
CA ARG A 203 13.87 9.40 -7.02
C ARG A 203 13.86 8.97 -5.56
N VAL A 204 12.67 8.95 -5.00
CA VAL A 204 12.41 8.37 -3.68
C VAL A 204 12.40 6.85 -3.79
N GLY A 205 13.14 6.19 -2.91
CA GLY A 205 13.16 4.73 -2.81
C GLY A 205 13.31 4.29 -1.35
N LYS A 206 13.06 3.03 -1.09
CA LYS A 206 13.38 2.35 0.17
C LYS A 206 13.59 0.88 -0.10
N ASN A 207 14.72 0.36 0.34
CA ASN A 207 15.15 -0.98 0.00
C ASN A 207 15.67 -1.74 1.23
N VAL A 208 14.76 -2.14 2.13
CA VAL A 208 15.12 -2.88 3.35
C VAL A 208 15.65 -4.28 3.02
N ALA A 209 15.22 -4.85 1.91
CA ALA A 209 15.58 -6.22 1.51
C ALA A 209 16.80 -6.31 0.57
N ASP A 210 17.45 -5.19 0.24
CA ASP A 210 18.58 -5.09 -0.70
C ASP A 210 18.28 -5.76 -2.06
N LEU A 211 17.05 -5.57 -2.56
CA LEU A 211 16.65 -6.08 -3.86
C LEU A 211 17.35 -5.29 -4.98
N GLN A 212 17.85 -6.01 -5.98
CA GLN A 212 18.31 -5.40 -7.21
C GLN A 212 17.12 -4.87 -8.04
N ASP A 213 17.40 -4.03 -9.04
CA ASP A 213 16.40 -3.62 -10.01
C ASP A 213 15.67 -4.85 -10.54
N THR A 214 14.35 -4.86 -10.38
CA THR A 214 13.53 -6.05 -10.65
C THR A 214 12.77 -5.84 -11.96
N TRP A 215 13.15 -6.57 -12.98
CA TRP A 215 12.47 -6.59 -14.28
C TRP A 215 11.10 -7.25 -14.14
N ILE A 216 10.07 -6.58 -14.66
CA ILE A 216 8.70 -7.10 -14.63
C ILE A 216 8.51 -7.95 -15.90
N PRO A 217 8.17 -9.23 -15.77
CA PRO A 217 7.93 -10.10 -16.92
C PRO A 217 6.81 -9.60 -17.82
N ALA A 218 6.74 -10.13 -19.04
CA ALA A 218 5.67 -9.81 -19.98
C ALA A 218 4.32 -10.32 -19.46
N TYR A 219 3.25 -9.61 -19.80
CA TYR A 219 1.90 -10.07 -19.51
C TYR A 219 1.61 -11.43 -20.16
N GLY A 220 0.89 -12.30 -19.43
CA GLY A 220 0.51 -13.63 -19.90
C GLY A 220 1.61 -14.68 -19.80
N THR A 221 2.67 -14.42 -19.06
CA THR A 221 3.69 -15.41 -18.70
C THR A 221 3.49 -15.89 -17.27
N GLU A 222 3.85 -17.14 -16.96
CA GLU A 222 3.76 -17.71 -15.61
C GLU A 222 4.58 -16.87 -14.58
N GLU A 223 5.73 -16.34 -15.03
CA GLU A 223 6.57 -15.49 -14.20
C GLU A 223 5.91 -14.15 -13.87
N PHE A 224 5.05 -13.63 -14.77
CA PHE A 224 4.26 -12.44 -14.45
C PHE A 224 3.18 -12.74 -13.42
N ASP A 225 2.51 -13.88 -13.55
CA ASP A 225 1.36 -14.26 -12.71
C ASP A 225 1.72 -14.42 -11.22
N THR A 226 3.00 -14.61 -10.91
CA THR A 226 3.52 -14.72 -9.53
C THR A 226 4.47 -13.59 -9.13
N CYS A 227 4.71 -12.63 -10.01
CA CYS A 227 5.79 -11.65 -9.86
C CYS A 227 5.75 -10.89 -8.53
N MET A 228 4.59 -10.35 -8.14
CA MET A 228 4.47 -9.63 -6.86
C MET A 228 4.55 -10.56 -5.65
N ALA A 229 3.97 -11.76 -5.73
CA ALA A 229 4.07 -12.78 -4.69
C ALA A 229 5.54 -13.16 -4.43
N ASP A 230 6.33 -13.30 -5.48
CA ASP A 230 7.76 -13.61 -5.39
C ASP A 230 8.57 -12.43 -4.81
N ILE A 231 8.24 -11.20 -5.16
CA ILE A 231 8.85 -10.00 -4.57
C ILE A 231 8.57 -9.99 -3.05
N ILE A 232 7.31 -10.14 -2.63
CA ILE A 232 6.91 -10.19 -1.23
C ILE A 232 7.69 -11.29 -0.48
N LYS A 233 7.77 -12.48 -1.05
CA LYS A 233 8.52 -13.61 -0.47
C LYS A 233 10.01 -13.29 -0.29
N LYS A 234 10.64 -12.66 -1.28
CA LYS A 234 12.05 -12.20 -1.18
C LYS A 234 12.23 -11.17 -0.07
N VAL A 235 11.32 -10.20 0.05
CA VAL A 235 11.36 -9.18 1.10
C VAL A 235 11.25 -9.81 2.48
N LYS A 236 10.27 -10.69 2.70
CA LYS A 236 10.09 -11.40 3.97
C LYS A 236 11.34 -12.18 4.37
N LYS A 237 11.87 -12.97 3.44
CA LYS A 237 13.10 -13.77 3.66
C LYS A 237 14.30 -12.88 4.01
N ALA A 238 14.47 -11.76 3.33
CA ALA A 238 15.59 -10.85 3.59
C ALA A 238 15.48 -10.21 4.99
N ILE A 239 14.26 -9.85 5.43
CA ILE A 239 14.02 -9.29 6.76
C ILE A 239 14.37 -10.31 7.86
N VAL A 240 13.93 -11.57 7.71
CA VAL A 240 14.25 -12.64 8.65
C VAL A 240 15.77 -12.87 8.71
N ASN A 241 16.42 -13.03 7.55
CA ASN A 241 17.86 -13.26 7.48
C ASN A 241 18.67 -12.11 8.14
N LYS A 242 18.28 -10.85 7.94
CA LYS A 242 18.93 -9.69 8.60
C LYS A 242 18.74 -9.74 10.11
N SER A 243 17.56 -10.12 10.59
CA SER A 243 17.29 -10.26 12.01
C SER A 243 18.13 -11.36 12.65
N ASP A 244 18.24 -12.53 12.01
CA ASP A 244 19.06 -13.63 12.49
C ASP A 244 20.57 -13.30 12.49
N ALA A 245 21.03 -12.50 11.53
CA ALA A 245 22.41 -12.02 11.49
C ALA A 245 22.73 -11.04 12.64
N GLN A 246 21.75 -10.25 13.10
CA GLN A 246 21.89 -9.34 14.24
C GLN A 246 21.85 -10.07 15.60
N ALA A 247 21.30 -11.28 15.64
CA ALA A 247 21.24 -12.11 16.85
C ALA A 247 22.59 -12.77 17.21
N LYS A 248 23.48 -12.93 16.23
CA LYS A 248 24.85 -13.47 16.37
C LYS A 248 25.83 -12.38 16.81
#